data_efa6a7263f29e23f6bf1cba1494644af
#
_entry.id   efa6a7263f29e23f6bf1cba1494644af
#
_cell.length_a   1.000
_cell.length_b   1.000
_cell.length_c   1.000
_cell.angle_alpha   90.00
_cell.angle_beta   90.00
_cell.angle_gamma   90.00
#
_symmetry.space_group_name_H-M   'P 1'
#
loop_
_entity.id
_entity.type
_entity.pdbx_description
1 polymer ?
#
loop_
_entity_poly.entity_id
_entity_poly.type
_entity_poly.pdbx_seq_one_letter_code
_entity_poly.pdbx_strand_id
1 'polypeptide(L)'
;MKEKKICGIQQVGIGYADIQLSWRWYRKYFGMNVPVFEDIAEASLMKQYTGDKVHSRYAILAMNMRGGGGFELWQFLERKPEKPQNEIKLGDLGIAIVKIKTSNIQKTYHYYQKELLDIQGEITKSPAGYLHFYLKDAFGNLFEIVESNDWFTENDSLTGGVAGIVIGVSQMEKSLKLYQKVLGFDHLVIDKTKEFEDLGVLNGGKTQMRRVILRQKNKPYGGFSALLGNVEIELIERKDQTGVKIYKDRFWGDSG
;
A
#
# COMPACT_ATOMS: atom_id res chain seq x y z
N MET A 1 -27.63 16.64 -6.17
CA MET A 1 -26.65 15.55 -6.35
C MET A 1 -26.35 14.97 -5.00
N LYS A 2 -26.31 13.61 -4.85
CA LYS A 2 -25.87 13.01 -3.60
C LYS A 2 -24.38 13.34 -3.41
N GLU A 3 -24.00 13.80 -2.23
CA GLU A 3 -22.63 14.10 -1.86
C GLU A 3 -21.76 12.82 -1.99
N LYS A 4 -20.63 12.92 -2.70
CA LYS A 4 -19.67 11.81 -2.80
C LYS A 4 -18.89 11.71 -1.49
N LYS A 5 -18.78 10.49 -0.94
CA LYS A 5 -18.07 10.22 0.31
C LYS A 5 -16.90 9.27 0.04
N ILE A 6 -15.70 9.68 0.42
CA ILE A 6 -14.51 8.85 0.41
C ILE A 6 -14.20 8.52 1.88
N CYS A 7 -14.40 7.25 2.28
CA CYS A 7 -14.25 6.81 3.66
C CYS A 7 -12.82 6.41 4.03
N GLY A 8 -11.92 6.30 3.06
CA GLY A 8 -10.55 5.83 3.23
C GLY A 8 -10.14 4.86 2.12
N ILE A 9 -9.03 4.17 2.30
CA ILE A 9 -8.60 3.05 1.45
C ILE A 9 -9.23 1.77 2.02
N GLN A 10 -10.14 1.15 1.28
CA GLN A 10 -10.77 -0.08 1.73
C GLN A 10 -9.79 -1.26 1.66
N GLN A 11 -9.05 -1.37 0.55
CA GLN A 11 -8.13 -2.48 0.30
C GLN A 11 -7.03 -2.09 -0.68
N VAL A 12 -5.95 -2.85 -0.64
CA VAL A 12 -4.93 -2.90 -1.69
C VAL A 12 -4.95 -4.30 -2.28
N GLY A 13 -5.06 -4.40 -3.61
CA GLY A 13 -5.00 -5.68 -4.31
C GLY A 13 -3.55 -6.12 -4.51
N ILE A 14 -3.25 -7.39 -4.23
CA ILE A 14 -1.92 -7.96 -4.40
C ILE A 14 -2.05 -9.37 -4.99
N GLY A 15 -1.37 -9.62 -6.12
CA GLY A 15 -1.37 -10.92 -6.80
C GLY A 15 -0.33 -11.89 -6.26
N TYR A 16 -0.68 -13.17 -6.16
CA TYR A 16 0.18 -14.24 -5.64
C TYR A 16 0.11 -15.54 -6.44
N ALA A 17 1.18 -16.33 -6.35
CA ALA A 17 1.19 -17.72 -6.84
C ALA A 17 0.55 -18.70 -5.85
N ASP A 18 0.59 -18.41 -4.55
CA ASP A 18 -0.01 -19.19 -3.48
C ASP A 18 -0.64 -18.22 -2.46
N ILE A 19 -1.94 -18.06 -2.57
CA ILE A 19 -2.71 -17.13 -1.75
C ILE A 19 -2.77 -17.56 -0.27
N GLN A 20 -2.81 -18.87 0.00
CA GLN A 20 -2.87 -19.38 1.37
C GLN A 20 -1.55 -19.18 2.10
N LEU A 21 -0.42 -19.33 1.41
CA LEU A 21 0.90 -19.04 1.96
C LEU A 21 1.04 -17.55 2.28
N SER A 22 0.64 -16.68 1.34
CA SER A 22 0.72 -15.23 1.54
C SER A 22 -0.22 -14.76 2.64
N TRP A 23 -1.47 -15.26 2.70
CA TRP A 23 -2.39 -14.89 3.78
C TRP A 23 -1.89 -15.34 5.16
N ARG A 24 -1.31 -16.54 5.29
CA ARG A 24 -0.66 -16.96 6.55
C ARG A 24 0.40 -15.98 7.01
N TRP A 25 1.22 -15.47 6.09
CA TRP A 25 2.24 -14.47 6.37
C TRP A 25 1.61 -13.16 6.88
N TYR A 26 0.60 -12.64 6.19
CA TYR A 26 -0.06 -11.38 6.57
C TYR A 26 -0.90 -11.50 7.84
N ARG A 27 -1.46 -12.67 8.12
CA ARG A 27 -2.11 -12.95 9.41
C ARG A 27 -1.10 -12.86 10.54
N LYS A 28 0.06 -13.48 10.38
CA LYS A 28 1.11 -13.53 11.42
C LYS A 28 1.70 -12.15 11.69
N TYR A 29 2.07 -11.41 10.66
CA TYR A 29 2.88 -10.20 10.80
C TYR A 29 2.09 -8.90 10.74
N PHE A 30 0.97 -8.86 10.01
CA PHE A 30 0.12 -7.67 9.90
C PHE A 30 -1.26 -7.85 10.53
N GLY A 31 -1.53 -8.98 11.18
CA GLY A 31 -2.79 -9.22 11.86
C GLY A 31 -4.02 -9.19 10.95
N MET A 32 -3.88 -9.50 9.65
CA MET A 32 -4.97 -9.58 8.67
C MET A 32 -5.78 -10.86 8.87
N ASN A 33 -6.49 -10.96 10.03
CA ASN A 33 -7.08 -12.19 10.55
C ASN A 33 -8.53 -12.41 10.10
N VAL A 34 -9.21 -11.36 9.65
CA VAL A 34 -10.64 -11.42 9.36
C VAL A 34 -10.86 -11.47 7.85
N PRO A 35 -11.27 -12.62 7.29
CA PRO A 35 -11.71 -12.70 5.91
C PRO A 35 -13.09 -12.06 5.77
N VAL A 36 -13.18 -10.98 5.02
CA VAL A 36 -14.45 -10.35 4.66
C VAL A 36 -15.18 -11.21 3.61
N PHE A 37 -14.40 -11.73 2.67
CA PHE A 37 -14.81 -12.81 1.79
C PHE A 37 -13.60 -13.70 1.46
N GLU A 38 -13.89 -14.92 1.09
CA GLU A 38 -12.95 -15.91 0.55
C GLU A 38 -13.72 -16.76 -0.45
N ASP A 39 -13.39 -16.65 -1.74
CA ASP A 39 -14.12 -17.37 -2.78
C ASP A 39 -13.28 -17.68 -4.03
N ILE A 40 -13.75 -18.67 -4.78
CA ILE A 40 -13.31 -19.02 -6.12
C ILE A 40 -14.40 -18.61 -7.09
N ALA A 41 -14.07 -17.80 -8.09
CA ALA A 41 -15.02 -17.34 -9.08
C ALA A 41 -14.33 -16.96 -10.40
N GLU A 42 -15.13 -16.82 -11.46
CA GLU A 42 -14.70 -16.25 -12.72
C GLU A 42 -14.61 -14.72 -12.66
N ALA A 43 -13.49 -14.17 -13.12
CA ALA A 43 -13.23 -12.73 -13.14
C ALA A 43 -13.71 -12.08 -14.45
N SER A 44 -14.97 -12.26 -14.81
CA SER A 44 -15.54 -11.80 -16.09
C SER A 44 -15.42 -10.29 -16.31
N LEU A 45 -15.56 -9.49 -15.24
CA LEU A 45 -15.43 -8.02 -15.30
C LEU A 45 -13.98 -7.54 -15.53
N MET A 46 -12.98 -8.41 -15.29
CA MET A 46 -11.57 -8.08 -15.44
C MET A 46 -11.00 -8.42 -16.81
N LYS A 47 -11.80 -9.00 -17.70
CA LYS A 47 -11.40 -9.47 -19.04
C LYS A 47 -10.50 -8.48 -19.80
N GLN A 48 -10.86 -7.20 -19.82
CA GLN A 48 -10.09 -6.14 -20.51
C GLN A 48 -8.69 -5.90 -19.91
N TYR A 49 -8.43 -6.37 -18.70
CA TYR A 49 -7.13 -6.24 -18.01
C TYR A 49 -6.37 -7.56 -17.90
N THR A 50 -6.91 -8.63 -18.51
CA THR A 50 -6.39 -9.98 -18.44
C THR A 50 -6.27 -10.64 -19.82
N GLY A 51 -5.88 -9.85 -20.83
CA GLY A 51 -5.63 -10.32 -22.18
C GLY A 51 -6.89 -10.77 -22.92
N ASP A 52 -8.02 -10.08 -22.71
CA ASP A 52 -9.33 -10.35 -23.29
C ASP A 52 -9.89 -11.75 -23.02
N LYS A 53 -9.41 -12.38 -21.94
CA LYS A 53 -9.87 -13.68 -21.47
C LYS A 53 -10.48 -13.58 -20.06
N VAL A 54 -11.51 -14.36 -19.81
CA VAL A 54 -12.02 -14.61 -18.47
C VAL A 54 -11.12 -15.65 -17.82
N HIS A 55 -10.66 -15.37 -16.61
CA HIS A 55 -9.86 -16.29 -15.81
C HIS A 55 -10.58 -16.62 -14.52
N SER A 56 -10.44 -17.87 -14.09
CA SER A 56 -10.85 -18.27 -12.74
C SER A 56 -9.82 -17.76 -11.73
N ARG A 57 -10.33 -17.25 -10.63
CA ARG A 57 -9.51 -16.70 -9.56
C ARG A 57 -9.90 -17.27 -8.21
N TYR A 58 -8.94 -17.33 -7.30
CA TYR A 58 -9.16 -17.44 -5.87
C TYR A 58 -8.79 -16.10 -5.24
N ALA A 59 -9.70 -15.52 -4.46
CA ALA A 59 -9.46 -14.24 -3.80
C ALA A 59 -9.89 -14.26 -2.34
N ILE A 60 -9.15 -13.51 -1.53
CA ILE A 60 -9.44 -13.31 -0.10
C ILE A 60 -9.33 -11.81 0.17
N LEU A 61 -10.40 -11.18 0.65
CA LEU A 61 -10.31 -9.87 1.26
C LEU A 61 -10.10 -10.03 2.76
N ALA A 62 -8.89 -9.78 3.21
CA ALA A 62 -8.51 -9.90 4.61
C ALA A 62 -8.31 -8.54 5.27
N MET A 63 -8.82 -8.37 6.49
CA MET A 63 -8.74 -7.14 7.26
C MET A 63 -8.17 -7.37 8.66
N ASN A 64 -7.56 -6.31 9.19
CA ASN A 64 -7.19 -6.20 10.60
C ASN A 64 -8.22 -5.32 11.32
N MET A 65 -8.98 -5.88 12.25
CA MET A 65 -10.03 -5.15 12.96
C MET A 65 -9.51 -4.12 13.97
N ARG A 66 -8.21 -4.00 14.16
CA ARG A 66 -7.64 -2.86 14.88
C ARG A 66 -7.82 -1.55 14.10
N GLY A 67 -8.07 -1.64 12.81
CA GLY A 67 -8.42 -0.53 11.91
C GLY A 67 -7.37 -0.25 10.86
N GLY A 68 -7.84 0.35 9.77
CA GLY A 68 -7.14 0.56 8.51
C GLY A 68 -7.76 -0.27 7.39
N GLY A 69 -7.29 -0.09 6.16
CA GLY A 69 -7.71 -0.90 5.02
C GLY A 69 -7.16 -2.33 5.06
N GLY A 70 -7.74 -3.19 4.25
CA GLY A 70 -7.35 -4.59 4.12
C GLY A 70 -6.48 -4.87 2.90
N PHE A 71 -6.27 -6.17 2.65
CA PHE A 71 -5.67 -6.70 1.43
C PHE A 71 -6.67 -7.55 0.68
N GLU A 72 -6.84 -7.29 -0.61
CA GLU A 72 -7.43 -8.26 -1.52
C GLU A 72 -6.30 -9.10 -2.13
N LEU A 73 -6.12 -10.28 -1.56
CA LEU A 73 -5.17 -11.25 -2.07
C LEU A 73 -5.79 -11.96 -3.26
N TRP A 74 -5.03 -12.14 -4.33
CA TRP A 74 -5.51 -12.63 -5.60
C TRP A 74 -4.58 -13.71 -6.15
N GLN A 75 -5.17 -14.80 -6.66
CA GLN A 75 -4.44 -15.88 -7.33
C GLN A 75 -5.21 -16.32 -8.58
N PHE A 76 -4.52 -16.37 -9.72
CA PHE A 76 -5.04 -17.10 -10.89
C PHE A 76 -5.01 -18.61 -10.64
N LEU A 77 -6.05 -19.33 -11.08
CA LEU A 77 -6.09 -20.79 -10.96
C LEU A 77 -5.51 -21.51 -12.18
N GLU A 78 -5.55 -20.89 -13.37
CA GLU A 78 -5.16 -21.52 -14.64
C GLU A 78 -3.78 -21.06 -15.14
N ARG A 79 -3.17 -20.06 -14.52
CA ARG A 79 -1.86 -19.55 -14.92
C ARG A 79 -1.01 -19.16 -13.72
N LYS A 80 0.29 -19.20 -13.89
CA LYS A 80 1.22 -18.60 -12.93
C LYS A 80 1.22 -17.08 -13.10
N PRO A 81 1.14 -16.31 -12.00
CA PRO A 81 1.28 -14.87 -12.10
C PRO A 81 2.72 -14.48 -12.46
N GLU A 82 2.84 -13.47 -13.30
CA GLU A 82 4.15 -12.92 -13.67
C GLU A 82 4.65 -11.95 -12.62
N LYS A 83 5.96 -11.94 -12.38
CA LYS A 83 6.62 -10.94 -11.54
C LYS A 83 7.00 -9.72 -12.38
N PRO A 84 7.23 -8.54 -11.74
CA PRO A 84 7.86 -7.43 -12.44
C PRO A 84 9.17 -7.86 -13.11
N GLN A 85 9.37 -7.42 -14.35
CA GLN A 85 10.58 -7.78 -15.14
C GLN A 85 11.85 -7.20 -14.53
N ASN A 86 11.73 -6.05 -13.87
CA ASN A 86 12.82 -5.35 -13.20
C ASN A 86 12.51 -5.15 -11.73
N GLU A 87 13.56 -5.03 -10.92
CA GLU A 87 13.40 -4.58 -9.55
C GLU A 87 12.79 -3.17 -9.53
N ILE A 88 11.71 -3.01 -8.77
CA ILE A 88 11.00 -1.73 -8.65
C ILE A 88 11.92 -0.71 -7.99
N LYS A 89 12.03 0.47 -8.60
CA LYS A 89 12.72 1.63 -8.06
C LYS A 89 11.71 2.65 -7.56
N LEU A 90 12.07 3.33 -6.50
CA LEU A 90 11.25 4.41 -5.97
C LEU A 90 11.00 5.47 -7.05
N GLY A 91 9.73 5.83 -7.25
CA GLY A 91 9.29 6.73 -8.32
C GLY A 91 8.99 6.04 -9.65
N ASP A 92 9.10 4.71 -9.75
CA ASP A 92 8.50 3.96 -10.84
C ASP A 92 6.97 4.09 -10.79
N LEU A 93 6.32 4.12 -11.96
CA LEU A 93 4.93 4.55 -12.10
C LEU A 93 3.95 3.46 -11.64
N GLY A 94 3.19 3.78 -10.62
CA GLY A 94 2.22 2.90 -9.97
C GLY A 94 2.40 2.87 -8.45
N ILE A 95 1.64 2.01 -7.78
CA ILE A 95 1.76 1.80 -6.33
C ILE A 95 3.04 1.00 -6.08
N ALA A 96 3.98 1.59 -5.34
CA ALA A 96 5.27 0.97 -5.04
C ALA A 96 5.37 0.51 -3.58
N ILE A 97 4.68 1.17 -2.65
CA ILE A 97 4.74 0.90 -1.21
C ILE A 97 3.35 1.01 -0.61
N VAL A 98 3.03 0.09 0.31
CA VAL A 98 1.82 0.16 1.12
C VAL A 98 2.22 0.50 2.56
N LYS A 99 1.53 1.48 3.17
CA LYS A 99 1.76 1.89 4.56
C LYS A 99 0.89 1.06 5.50
N ILE A 100 1.51 0.44 6.49
CA ILE A 100 0.87 -0.35 7.54
C ILE A 100 1.08 0.34 8.88
N LYS A 101 0.01 0.60 9.60
CA LYS A 101 0.10 1.29 10.88
C LYS A 101 0.50 0.38 12.04
N THR A 102 1.25 0.94 12.98
CA THR A 102 1.57 0.29 14.27
C THR A 102 1.41 1.28 15.41
N SER A 103 1.04 0.78 16.61
CA SER A 103 0.91 1.59 17.82
C SER A 103 2.23 1.78 18.57
N ASN A 104 3.22 0.95 18.25
CA ASN A 104 4.55 1.03 18.88
C ASN A 104 5.61 0.58 17.88
N ILE A 105 6.21 1.57 17.24
CA ILE A 105 7.19 1.34 16.17
C ILE A 105 8.42 0.55 16.66
N GLN A 106 8.91 0.83 17.88
CA GLN A 106 10.07 0.18 18.46
C GLN A 106 9.80 -1.31 18.73
N LYS A 107 8.64 -1.60 19.36
CA LYS A 107 8.23 -2.98 19.66
C LYS A 107 8.04 -3.80 18.37
N THR A 108 7.44 -3.19 17.34
CA THR A 108 7.22 -3.84 16.05
C THR A 108 8.54 -4.09 15.33
N TYR A 109 9.44 -3.11 15.33
CA TYR A 109 10.77 -3.25 14.74
C TYR A 109 11.56 -4.40 15.37
N HIS A 110 11.66 -4.43 16.71
CA HIS A 110 12.36 -5.50 17.43
C HIS A 110 11.73 -6.88 17.21
N TYR A 111 10.39 -6.94 17.15
CA TYR A 111 9.69 -8.18 16.84
C TYR A 111 10.07 -8.70 15.44
N TYR A 112 10.08 -7.82 14.43
CA TYR A 112 10.43 -8.21 13.06
C TYR A 112 11.92 -8.56 12.91
N GLN A 113 12.81 -7.89 13.65
CA GLN A 113 14.22 -8.29 13.73
C GLN A 113 14.37 -9.72 14.31
N LYS A 114 13.68 -10.02 15.41
CA LYS A 114 13.68 -11.35 16.02
C LYS A 114 13.15 -12.44 15.10
N GLU A 115 12.15 -12.12 14.30
CA GLU A 115 11.58 -13.02 13.29
C GLU A 115 12.40 -13.08 11.99
N LEU A 116 13.52 -12.37 11.92
CA LEU A 116 14.43 -12.30 10.76
C LEU A 116 13.73 -11.85 9.47
N LEU A 117 12.79 -10.90 9.57
CA LEU A 117 12.15 -10.31 8.41
C LEU A 117 13.11 -9.36 7.67
N ASP A 118 12.89 -9.17 6.38
CA ASP A 118 13.73 -8.35 5.51
C ASP A 118 13.45 -6.84 5.73
N ILE A 119 13.95 -6.32 6.86
CA ILE A 119 13.84 -4.90 7.21
C ILE A 119 14.82 -4.10 6.37
N GLN A 120 14.34 -3.00 5.76
CA GLN A 120 15.12 -2.08 4.95
C GLN A 120 15.48 -0.84 5.77
N GLY A 121 16.69 -0.80 6.29
CA GLY A 121 17.19 0.32 7.12
C GLY A 121 16.71 0.29 8.57
N GLU A 122 16.80 1.44 9.22
CA GLU A 122 16.47 1.63 10.62
C GLU A 122 15.19 2.46 10.79
N ILE A 123 14.71 2.59 12.03
CA ILE A 123 13.62 3.52 12.35
C ILE A 123 14.10 4.94 12.10
N THR A 124 13.39 5.67 11.26
CA THR A 124 13.66 7.06 10.93
C THR A 124 12.41 7.92 11.13
N LYS A 125 12.55 9.23 10.99
CA LYS A 125 11.43 10.16 11.07
C LYS A 125 11.00 10.58 9.67
N SER A 126 9.75 10.29 9.32
CA SER A 126 9.12 10.77 8.10
C SER A 126 9.08 12.30 8.07
N PRO A 127 9.16 12.94 6.89
CA PRO A 127 8.89 14.36 6.74
C PRO A 127 7.49 14.79 7.21
N ALA A 128 6.55 13.87 7.32
CA ALA A 128 5.21 14.08 7.89
C ALA A 128 5.18 14.04 9.44
N GLY A 129 6.33 13.75 10.08
CA GLY A 129 6.54 13.88 11.51
C GLY A 129 6.41 12.61 12.34
N TYR A 130 5.94 11.49 11.79
CA TYR A 130 5.86 10.19 12.48
C TYR A 130 7.14 9.36 12.31
N LEU A 131 7.33 8.38 13.20
CA LEU A 131 8.39 7.39 13.08
C LEU A 131 7.95 6.27 12.12
N HIS A 132 8.90 5.76 11.33
CA HIS A 132 8.66 4.69 10.39
C HIS A 132 9.92 3.88 10.08
N PHE A 133 9.73 2.72 9.45
CA PHE A 133 10.78 1.93 8.78
C PHE A 133 10.19 1.15 7.61
N TYR A 134 11.04 0.61 6.75
CA TYR A 134 10.60 -0.19 5.60
C TYR A 134 10.84 -1.68 5.80
N LEU A 135 10.00 -2.49 5.14
CA LEU A 135 10.01 -3.94 5.22
C LEU A 135 9.68 -4.52 3.85
N LYS A 136 10.45 -5.48 3.38
CA LYS A 136 10.03 -6.38 2.29
C LYS A 136 9.37 -7.62 2.86
N ASP A 137 8.23 -8.02 2.28
CA ASP A 137 7.61 -9.29 2.63
C ASP A 137 8.36 -10.47 1.98
N ALA A 138 7.94 -11.70 2.33
CA ALA A 138 8.54 -12.91 1.76
C ALA A 138 8.31 -13.07 0.24
N PHE A 139 7.52 -12.21 -0.38
CA PHE A 139 7.14 -12.26 -1.80
C PHE A 139 7.78 -11.13 -2.62
N GLY A 140 8.45 -10.20 -1.94
CA GLY A 140 9.18 -9.08 -2.55
C GLY A 140 8.41 -7.75 -2.58
N ASN A 141 7.22 -7.68 -1.97
CA ASN A 141 6.46 -6.43 -1.87
C ASN A 141 7.03 -5.53 -0.78
N LEU A 142 7.07 -4.23 -1.04
CA LEU A 142 7.61 -3.24 -0.11
C LEU A 142 6.51 -2.58 0.71
N PHE A 143 6.71 -2.55 2.01
CA PHE A 143 5.83 -1.92 2.99
C PHE A 143 6.57 -0.85 3.77
N GLU A 144 5.85 0.19 4.18
CA GLU A 144 6.27 1.18 5.17
C GLU A 144 5.47 0.96 6.44
N ILE A 145 6.14 0.64 7.54
CA ILE A 145 5.52 0.50 8.85
C ILE A 145 5.53 1.88 9.50
N VAL A 146 4.36 2.43 9.81
CA VAL A 146 4.19 3.80 10.26
C VAL A 146 3.57 3.85 11.67
N GLU A 147 4.12 4.67 12.54
CA GLU A 147 3.54 4.90 13.86
C GLU A 147 2.21 5.67 13.74
N SER A 148 1.18 5.21 14.45
CA SER A 148 -0.16 5.79 14.39
C SER A 148 -0.88 5.70 15.74
N ASN A 149 -1.75 6.67 15.99
CA ASN A 149 -2.66 6.71 17.14
C ASN A 149 -4.13 6.59 16.70
N ASP A 150 -4.39 6.28 15.44
CA ASP A 150 -5.75 6.19 14.88
C ASP A 150 -6.20 4.72 14.82
N TRP A 151 -7.05 4.31 15.75
CA TRP A 151 -7.49 2.93 15.93
C TRP A 151 -9.00 2.82 15.92
N PHE A 152 -9.52 1.72 15.37
CA PHE A 152 -10.93 1.37 15.39
C PHE A 152 -11.29 0.59 16.66
N THR A 153 -10.49 -0.43 16.99
CA THR A 153 -10.63 -1.19 18.24
C THR A 153 -9.28 -1.38 18.93
N GLU A 154 -9.30 -1.57 20.23
CA GLU A 154 -8.14 -2.03 20.98
C GLU A 154 -8.07 -3.55 20.95
N ASN A 155 -6.92 -4.09 20.62
CA ASN A 155 -6.59 -5.51 20.65
C ASN A 155 -5.07 -5.70 20.77
N ASP A 156 -4.62 -6.95 20.94
CA ASP A 156 -3.20 -7.28 21.16
C ASP A 156 -2.34 -7.27 19.87
N SER A 157 -2.91 -6.95 18.70
CA SER A 157 -2.13 -6.86 17.48
C SER A 157 -1.14 -5.71 17.55
N LEU A 158 0.12 -5.94 17.16
CA LEU A 158 1.13 -4.90 17.06
C LEU A 158 0.81 -3.89 15.94
N THR A 159 0.17 -4.38 14.87
CA THR A 159 -0.15 -3.61 13.67
C THR A 159 -1.65 -3.42 13.51
N GLY A 160 -2.02 -2.46 12.72
CA GLY A 160 -3.34 -2.32 12.11
C GLY A 160 -3.32 -2.67 10.63
N GLY A 161 -4.31 -2.16 9.90
CA GLY A 161 -4.42 -2.31 8.46
C GLY A 161 -3.67 -1.21 7.68
N VAL A 162 -4.05 -1.07 6.42
CA VAL A 162 -3.48 -0.08 5.50
C VAL A 162 -3.78 1.34 5.97
N ALA A 163 -2.73 2.14 6.12
CA ALA A 163 -2.78 3.56 6.51
C ALA A 163 -2.51 4.50 5.33
N GLY A 164 -2.09 3.99 4.19
CA GLY A 164 -1.75 4.79 3.02
C GLY A 164 -0.99 4.03 1.96
N ILE A 165 -0.64 4.73 0.90
CA ILE A 165 0.14 4.20 -0.23
C ILE A 165 1.13 5.23 -0.73
N VAL A 166 2.24 4.74 -1.32
CA VAL A 166 3.21 5.55 -2.06
C VAL A 166 3.11 5.21 -3.54
N ILE A 167 2.90 6.23 -4.35
CA ILE A 167 2.65 6.10 -5.79
C ILE A 167 3.69 6.90 -6.57
N GLY A 168 4.40 6.24 -7.47
CA GLY A 168 5.22 6.92 -8.45
C GLY A 168 4.37 7.53 -9.56
N VAL A 169 4.62 8.79 -9.89
CA VAL A 169 3.85 9.55 -10.88
C VAL A 169 4.77 10.24 -11.89
N SER A 170 4.30 10.39 -13.12
CA SER A 170 5.05 11.06 -14.21
C SER A 170 4.70 12.54 -14.36
N GLN A 171 3.57 12.98 -13.80
CA GLN A 171 3.07 14.36 -13.90
C GLN A 171 2.38 14.75 -12.60
N MET A 172 3.16 15.31 -11.68
CA MET A 172 2.69 15.64 -10.33
C MET A 172 1.43 16.52 -10.34
N GLU A 173 1.39 17.55 -11.17
CA GLU A 173 0.25 18.49 -11.21
C GLU A 173 -1.06 17.81 -11.64
N LYS A 174 -1.00 16.85 -12.56
CA LYS A 174 -2.19 16.07 -12.95
C LYS A 174 -2.64 15.16 -11.81
N SER A 175 -1.69 14.51 -11.14
CA SER A 175 -1.97 13.64 -10.01
C SER A 175 -2.57 14.44 -8.85
N LEU A 176 -2.04 15.60 -8.52
CA LEU A 176 -2.60 16.51 -7.51
C LEU A 176 -4.05 16.90 -7.80
N LYS A 177 -4.38 17.20 -9.07
CA LYS A 177 -5.77 17.48 -9.43
C LYS A 177 -6.69 16.30 -9.14
N LEU A 178 -6.26 15.07 -9.43
CA LEU A 178 -7.04 13.87 -9.14
C LEU A 178 -7.22 13.68 -7.63
N TYR A 179 -6.12 13.59 -6.89
CA TYR A 179 -6.18 13.25 -5.47
C TYR A 179 -6.82 14.35 -4.62
N GLN A 180 -6.53 15.61 -4.88
CA GLN A 180 -7.10 16.72 -4.12
C GLN A 180 -8.54 17.05 -4.53
N LYS A 181 -8.79 17.26 -5.84
CA LYS A 181 -10.10 17.78 -6.29
C LYS A 181 -11.15 16.71 -6.48
N VAL A 182 -10.75 15.49 -6.88
CA VAL A 182 -11.71 14.42 -7.17
C VAL A 182 -11.84 13.49 -5.97
N LEU A 183 -10.72 13.13 -5.32
CA LEU A 183 -10.71 12.17 -4.21
C LEU A 183 -10.70 12.83 -2.82
N GLY A 184 -10.59 14.16 -2.73
CA GLY A 184 -10.73 14.91 -1.48
C GLY A 184 -9.56 14.81 -0.50
N PHE A 185 -8.36 14.44 -0.98
CA PHE A 185 -7.12 14.52 -0.18
C PHE A 185 -6.54 15.93 -0.26
N ASP A 186 -7.27 16.90 0.28
CA ASP A 186 -7.07 18.34 0.09
C ASP A 186 -6.13 18.99 1.13
N HIS A 187 -5.70 18.23 2.14
CA HIS A 187 -4.69 18.67 3.10
C HIS A 187 -3.28 18.32 2.62
N LEU A 188 -2.55 19.35 2.19
CA LEU A 188 -1.15 19.24 1.80
C LEU A 188 -0.26 19.19 3.06
N VAL A 189 0.32 18.04 3.36
CA VAL A 189 1.24 17.86 4.50
C VAL A 189 2.65 18.31 4.13
N ILE A 190 3.12 17.90 2.94
CA ILE A 190 4.43 18.28 2.39
C ILE A 190 4.38 18.33 0.87
N ASP A 191 5.11 19.27 0.28
CA ASP A 191 5.47 19.33 -1.14
C ASP A 191 6.91 19.86 -1.23
N LYS A 192 7.86 18.99 -1.45
CA LYS A 192 9.28 19.35 -1.53
C LYS A 192 9.99 18.57 -2.62
N THR A 193 10.98 19.24 -3.24
CA THR A 193 11.89 18.61 -4.22
C THR A 193 13.30 18.60 -3.62
N LYS A 194 13.78 17.40 -3.30
CA LYS A 194 15.14 17.16 -2.80
C LYS A 194 15.48 15.67 -2.82
N GLU A 195 16.66 15.30 -2.41
CA GLU A 195 16.96 13.95 -1.92
C GLU A 195 16.47 13.82 -0.49
N PHE A 196 15.81 12.71 -0.16
CA PHE A 196 15.21 12.45 1.15
C PHE A 196 16.00 11.35 1.86
N GLU A 197 16.54 11.66 3.03
CA GLU A 197 17.35 10.72 3.82
C GLU A 197 16.62 9.45 4.21
N ASP A 198 15.34 9.58 4.61
CA ASP A 198 14.47 8.47 4.99
C ASP A 198 14.18 7.49 3.84
N LEU A 199 14.32 7.92 2.59
CA LEU A 199 14.17 7.10 1.39
C LEU A 199 15.47 6.47 0.92
N GLY A 200 16.62 6.93 1.43
CA GLY A 200 17.97 6.55 0.95
C GLY A 200 18.32 5.06 1.07
N VAL A 201 17.57 4.31 1.89
CA VAL A 201 17.72 2.85 2.06
C VAL A 201 17.00 2.05 0.97
N LEU A 202 16.12 2.69 0.21
CA LEU A 202 15.33 2.05 -0.85
C LEU A 202 16.03 2.11 -2.19
N ASN A 203 15.76 1.14 -3.06
CA ASN A 203 16.23 1.16 -4.43
C ASN A 203 15.72 2.41 -5.17
N GLY A 204 16.63 3.22 -5.71
CA GLY A 204 16.33 4.51 -6.33
C GLY A 204 16.07 5.66 -5.35
N GLY A 205 16.19 5.46 -4.04
CA GLY A 205 15.91 6.48 -3.03
C GLY A 205 16.96 7.61 -2.93
N LYS A 206 18.21 7.35 -3.38
CA LYS A 206 19.31 8.34 -3.38
C LYS A 206 19.29 9.20 -4.64
N THR A 207 18.12 9.72 -5.01
CA THR A 207 17.96 10.62 -6.16
C THR A 207 17.07 11.79 -5.79
N GLN A 208 17.24 12.89 -6.52
CA GLN A 208 16.34 14.03 -6.36
C GLN A 208 14.94 13.70 -6.87
N MET A 209 13.95 13.90 -6.02
CA MET A 209 12.54 13.67 -6.35
C MET A 209 11.64 14.73 -5.74
N ARG A 210 10.51 15.00 -6.38
CA ARG A 210 9.42 15.75 -5.75
C ARG A 210 8.54 14.76 -5.00
N ARG A 211 8.43 14.97 -3.71
CA ARG A 211 7.62 14.18 -2.78
C ARG A 211 6.48 15.01 -2.24
N VAL A 212 5.27 14.54 -2.44
CA VAL A 212 4.06 15.19 -1.97
C VAL A 212 3.29 14.23 -1.09
N ILE A 213 2.94 14.67 0.11
CA ILE A 213 2.13 13.90 1.06
C ILE A 213 0.80 14.62 1.24
N LEU A 214 -0.29 13.89 1.03
CA LEU A 214 -1.66 14.36 1.08
C LEU A 214 -2.47 13.58 2.10
N ARG A 215 -3.34 14.26 2.84
CA ARG A 215 -4.36 13.71 3.72
C ARG A 215 -5.71 14.36 3.44
N GLN A 216 -6.77 13.83 3.99
CA GLN A 216 -8.05 14.53 4.03
C GLN A 216 -8.01 15.60 5.13
N LYS A 217 -8.44 16.84 4.83
CA LYS A 217 -8.48 17.94 5.81
C LYS A 217 -9.43 17.65 6.96
N ASN A 218 -10.59 17.10 6.63
CA ASN A 218 -11.59 16.70 7.58
C ASN A 218 -11.50 15.22 7.87
N LYS A 219 -11.83 14.80 9.10
CA LYS A 219 -11.92 13.37 9.42
C LYS A 219 -12.90 12.69 8.45
N PRO A 220 -12.53 11.57 7.84
CA PRO A 220 -13.43 10.83 6.95
C PRO A 220 -14.73 10.48 7.67
N TYR A 221 -15.85 10.55 6.97
CA TYR A 221 -17.15 10.18 7.51
C TYR A 221 -17.91 9.26 6.56
N GLY A 222 -18.73 8.37 7.13
CA GLY A 222 -19.46 7.35 6.40
C GLY A 222 -19.43 6.01 7.14
N GLY A 223 -20.13 5.01 6.64
CA GLY A 223 -20.33 3.74 7.34
C GLY A 223 -19.05 2.99 7.71
N PHE A 224 -17.99 3.13 6.90
CA PHE A 224 -16.72 2.45 7.12
C PHE A 224 -15.59 3.37 7.58
N SER A 225 -15.83 4.67 7.71
CA SER A 225 -14.76 5.63 8.00
C SER A 225 -14.09 5.39 9.36
N ALA A 226 -14.82 4.91 10.36
CA ALA A 226 -14.25 4.57 11.66
C ALA A 226 -13.26 3.39 11.55
N LEU A 227 -13.63 2.34 10.80
CA LEU A 227 -12.78 1.18 10.57
C LEU A 227 -11.56 1.52 9.72
N LEU A 228 -11.76 2.21 8.57
CA LEU A 228 -10.68 2.53 7.63
C LEU A 228 -9.73 3.60 8.18
N GLY A 229 -10.25 4.52 9.01
CA GLY A 229 -9.47 5.55 9.67
C GLY A 229 -8.92 6.62 8.72
N ASN A 230 -7.94 7.36 9.22
CA ASN A 230 -7.22 8.34 8.41
C ASN A 230 -6.22 7.64 7.49
N VAL A 231 -6.18 8.07 6.23
CA VAL A 231 -5.25 7.52 5.24
C VAL A 231 -4.40 8.62 4.61
N GLU A 232 -3.24 8.21 4.12
CA GLU A 232 -2.25 9.09 3.51
C GLU A 232 -1.96 8.65 2.07
N ILE A 233 -1.98 9.61 1.15
CA ILE A 233 -1.52 9.41 -0.23
C ILE A 233 -0.18 10.12 -0.36
N GLU A 234 0.84 9.37 -0.70
CA GLU A 234 2.16 9.90 -0.98
C GLU A 234 2.47 9.74 -2.47
N LEU A 235 2.82 10.86 -3.11
CA LEU A 235 3.16 10.91 -4.53
C LEU A 235 4.65 11.20 -4.69
N ILE A 236 5.31 10.44 -5.55
CA ILE A 236 6.74 10.62 -5.86
C ILE A 236 6.92 10.81 -7.36
N GLU A 237 7.54 11.92 -7.75
CA GLU A 237 7.96 12.20 -9.10
C GLU A 237 9.48 12.35 -9.17
N ARG A 238 10.15 11.45 -9.88
CA ARG A 238 11.61 11.54 -10.11
C ARG A 238 11.95 12.77 -10.95
N LYS A 239 13.11 13.38 -10.68
CA LYS A 239 13.59 14.57 -11.42
C LYS A 239 14.73 14.24 -12.38
N ASP A 240 15.39 13.09 -12.22
CA ASP A 240 16.46 12.63 -13.08
C ASP A 240 15.94 11.96 -14.39
N GLN A 241 14.84 11.20 -14.28
CA GLN A 241 14.21 10.51 -15.40
C GLN A 241 12.76 10.16 -15.07
N THR A 242 11.96 9.88 -16.08
CA THR A 242 10.62 9.33 -15.86
C THR A 242 10.72 7.87 -15.40
N GLY A 243 10.00 7.53 -14.32
CA GLY A 243 9.93 6.16 -13.83
C GLY A 243 9.31 5.20 -14.85
N VAL A 244 9.65 3.93 -14.73
CA VAL A 244 9.10 2.86 -15.56
C VAL A 244 7.72 2.47 -15.01
N LYS A 245 6.79 2.07 -15.86
CA LYS A 245 5.48 1.55 -15.41
C LYS A 245 5.68 0.18 -14.76
N ILE A 246 5.37 0.07 -13.47
CA ILE A 246 5.54 -1.17 -12.67
C ILE A 246 4.71 -2.31 -13.27
N TYR A 247 3.49 -2.02 -13.74
CA TYR A 247 2.53 -3.01 -14.21
C TYR A 247 2.44 -3.10 -15.75
N LYS A 248 3.47 -2.59 -16.46
CA LYS A 248 3.49 -2.66 -17.93
C LYS A 248 3.54 -4.11 -18.41
N ASP A 249 2.72 -4.42 -19.41
CA ASP A 249 2.65 -5.72 -20.10
C ASP A 249 2.33 -6.91 -19.15
N ARG A 250 1.68 -6.62 -18.00
CA ARG A 250 1.23 -7.64 -17.06
C ARG A 250 -0.28 -7.62 -16.92
N PHE A 251 -0.86 -8.71 -16.49
CA PHE A 251 -2.29 -8.81 -16.21
C PHE A 251 -2.61 -8.27 -14.82
N TRP A 252 -3.80 -7.72 -14.66
CA TRP A 252 -4.34 -7.43 -13.34
C TRP A 252 -4.45 -8.75 -12.56
N GLY A 253 -3.90 -8.81 -11.36
CA GLY A 253 -3.77 -10.04 -10.56
C GLY A 253 -2.43 -10.77 -10.72
N ASP A 254 -1.51 -10.28 -11.54
CA ASP A 254 -0.11 -10.72 -11.53
C ASP A 254 0.61 -10.30 -10.24
N SER A 255 1.75 -10.92 -9.93
CA SER A 255 2.46 -10.77 -8.64
C SER A 255 2.88 -9.32 -8.37
N GLY A 256 2.55 -8.81 -7.19
CA GLY A 256 2.92 -7.47 -6.72
C GLY A 256 1.77 -6.53 -6.50
#